data_dfee2ad8c5b0c489e7bfbb41c5e6a68d
#
_entry.id   dfee2ad8c5b0c489e7bfbb41c5e6a68d
#
_cell.length_a   1.000
_cell.length_b   1.000
_cell.length_c   1.000
_cell.angle_alpha   90.00
_cell.angle_beta   90.00
_cell.angle_gamma   90.00
#
_symmetry.space_group_name_H-M   'P 1'
#
loop_
_entity.id
_entity.type
_entity.pdbx_description
1 polymer ?
#
loop_
_entity_poly.entity_id
_entity_poly.type
_entity_poly.pdbx_seq_one_letter_code
_entity_poly.pdbx_strand_id
1 'polypeptide(L)'
;SSVMVVAVDTKNELYGYTQQEVPENTPKIYVTLIFKRWKQGYSYKDGKWLMFNDSYTPPIYIDSHVTAQLQAEEGAEPTVPSNLRVYAYAVDTTAWKINSYNDAAQRIITSKSDPKQTRTSPDFEAYYSKESGTYGMKVSSPTLMVVVTDPVNQLYAYSQQEVEIVEGGQPVNFLPVVFRPWKQEYLYVEEGGWRVVNDKLAPKEPEKASKR
;
A
#
# COMPACT_ATOMS: atom_id res chain seq x y z
N SER A 1 17.95 -39.32 -15.32
CA SER A 1 18.31 -38.43 -14.22
C SER A 1 17.07 -37.84 -13.59
N SER A 2 17.20 -37.40 -12.34
CA SER A 2 16.09 -36.83 -11.58
C SER A 2 16.45 -35.40 -11.19
N VAL A 3 15.48 -34.49 -11.30
CA VAL A 3 15.64 -33.09 -10.89
C VAL A 3 14.57 -32.74 -9.87
N MET A 4 14.95 -31.93 -8.87
CA MET A 4 14.03 -31.30 -7.96
C MET A 4 13.82 -29.85 -8.41
N VAL A 5 12.59 -29.50 -8.71
CA VAL A 5 12.20 -28.13 -9.06
C VAL A 5 11.55 -27.49 -7.85
N VAL A 6 12.04 -26.32 -7.46
CA VAL A 6 11.53 -25.56 -6.33
C VAL A 6 10.98 -24.23 -6.84
N ALA A 7 9.77 -23.88 -6.43
CA ALA A 7 9.18 -22.58 -6.66
C ALA A 7 8.90 -21.89 -5.33
N VAL A 8 9.21 -20.61 -5.25
CA VAL A 8 9.01 -19.80 -4.05
C VAL A 8 8.20 -18.56 -4.42
N ASP A 9 7.10 -18.34 -3.73
CA ASP A 9 6.34 -17.09 -3.76
C ASP A 9 6.71 -16.27 -2.53
N THR A 10 7.65 -15.37 -2.69
CA THR A 10 8.18 -14.55 -1.59
C THR A 10 7.17 -13.55 -1.05
N LYS A 11 6.18 -13.17 -1.85
CA LYS A 11 5.13 -12.23 -1.43
C LYS A 11 4.14 -12.87 -0.46
N ASN A 12 3.82 -14.14 -0.67
CA ASN A 12 2.84 -14.86 0.12
C ASN A 12 3.49 -15.89 1.05
N GLU A 13 4.83 -15.94 1.09
CA GLU A 13 5.60 -16.87 1.91
C GLU A 13 5.22 -18.34 1.65
N LEU A 14 4.97 -18.66 0.39
CA LEU A 14 4.63 -20.00 -0.05
C LEU A 14 5.82 -20.65 -0.75
N TYR A 15 5.94 -21.94 -0.61
CA TYR A 15 6.87 -22.70 -1.43
C TYR A 15 6.25 -24.02 -1.90
N GLY A 16 6.71 -24.47 -3.03
CA GLY A 16 6.39 -25.77 -3.55
C GLY A 16 7.61 -26.41 -4.15
N TYR A 17 7.71 -27.69 -4.14
CA TYR A 17 8.79 -28.39 -4.78
C TYR A 17 8.32 -29.69 -5.41
N THR A 18 9.00 -30.15 -6.48
CA THR A 18 8.71 -31.41 -7.15
C THR A 18 9.96 -32.13 -7.52
N GLN A 19 9.86 -33.45 -7.54
CA GLN A 19 10.85 -34.31 -8.15
C GLN A 19 10.28 -34.82 -9.48
N GLN A 20 11.04 -34.61 -10.53
CA GLN A 20 10.69 -35.04 -11.87
C GLN A 20 11.83 -35.91 -12.41
N GLU A 21 11.46 -37.07 -12.94
CA GLU A 21 12.42 -37.86 -13.73
C GLU A 21 12.58 -37.23 -15.11
N VAL A 22 13.81 -37.06 -15.52
CA VAL A 22 14.15 -36.54 -16.84
C VAL A 22 14.59 -37.71 -17.70
N PRO A 23 13.84 -38.14 -18.70
CA PRO A 23 14.26 -39.16 -19.64
C PRO A 23 15.54 -38.72 -20.38
N GLU A 24 16.34 -39.66 -20.76
CA GLU A 24 17.52 -39.39 -21.59
C GLU A 24 17.10 -38.74 -22.91
N ASN A 25 17.84 -37.72 -23.33
CA ASN A 25 17.60 -36.94 -24.55
C ASN A 25 16.31 -36.09 -24.56
N THR A 26 15.75 -35.78 -23.38
CA THR A 26 14.61 -34.84 -23.29
C THR A 26 15.15 -33.40 -23.22
N PRO A 27 14.91 -32.55 -24.27
CA PRO A 27 15.46 -31.20 -24.31
C PRO A 27 14.73 -30.22 -23.39
N LYS A 28 13.52 -30.53 -22.98
CA LYS A 28 12.68 -29.70 -22.09
C LYS A 28 11.73 -30.54 -21.26
N ILE A 29 11.58 -30.17 -19.99
CA ILE A 29 10.55 -30.67 -19.11
C ILE A 29 9.65 -29.50 -18.68
N TYR A 30 8.35 -29.77 -18.56
CA TYR A 30 7.37 -28.82 -18.08
C TYR A 30 6.83 -29.31 -16.74
N VAL A 31 6.89 -28.45 -15.75
CA VAL A 31 6.42 -28.76 -14.40
C VAL A 31 5.39 -27.71 -14.00
N THR A 32 4.21 -28.17 -13.59
CA THR A 32 3.16 -27.27 -13.07
C THR A 32 3.14 -27.34 -11.56
N LEU A 33 3.36 -26.21 -10.91
CA LEU A 33 3.21 -26.03 -9.48
C LEU A 33 2.02 -25.08 -9.22
N ILE A 34 1.07 -25.52 -8.41
CA ILE A 34 -0.12 -24.76 -8.08
C ILE A 34 -0.07 -24.37 -6.60
N PHE A 35 0.07 -23.08 -6.35
CA PHE A 35 0.00 -22.52 -5.00
C PHE A 35 -1.44 -22.31 -4.59
N LYS A 36 -1.84 -22.85 -3.42
CA LYS A 36 -3.20 -22.75 -2.89
C LYS A 36 -3.16 -22.15 -1.50
N ARG A 37 -3.44 -20.88 -1.39
CA ARG A 37 -3.39 -20.12 -0.14
C ARG A 37 -4.39 -20.57 0.92
N TRP A 38 -5.51 -21.12 0.52
CA TRP A 38 -6.60 -21.53 1.42
C TRP A 38 -6.43 -22.93 2.02
N LYS A 39 -5.36 -23.64 1.67
CA LYS A 39 -5.03 -24.93 2.26
C LYS A 39 -3.61 -24.92 2.76
N GLN A 40 -3.46 -25.23 4.02
CA GLN A 40 -2.17 -25.45 4.65
C GLN A 40 -1.82 -26.92 4.58
N GLY A 41 -0.63 -27.20 4.15
CA GLY A 41 -0.09 -28.54 4.17
C GLY A 41 -0.67 -29.46 3.11
N TYR A 42 0.19 -30.04 2.38
CA TYR A 42 -0.14 -31.12 1.48
C TYR A 42 0.74 -32.27 1.81
N SER A 43 0.21 -33.45 1.65
CA SER A 43 0.99 -34.66 1.65
C SER A 43 1.31 -35.05 0.20
N TYR A 44 2.44 -35.65 0.02
CA TYR A 44 2.80 -36.29 -1.23
C TYR A 44 1.90 -37.50 -1.47
N LYS A 45 1.28 -37.60 -2.63
CA LYS A 45 0.47 -38.73 -3.01
C LYS A 45 0.70 -39.11 -4.46
N ASP A 46 1.00 -40.39 -4.70
CA ASP A 46 1.11 -41.00 -6.02
C ASP A 46 2.16 -40.36 -6.95
N GLY A 47 3.32 -40.01 -6.44
CA GLY A 47 4.41 -39.47 -7.23
C GLY A 47 4.16 -38.07 -7.76
N LYS A 48 3.09 -37.38 -7.32
CA LYS A 48 2.73 -36.05 -7.76
C LYS A 48 3.00 -35.01 -6.70
N TRP A 49 3.19 -33.86 -7.12
CA TRP A 49 3.58 -32.66 -6.44
C TRP A 49 2.67 -32.16 -5.50
N LEU A 50 3.20 -31.73 -4.47
CA LEU A 50 2.50 -31.22 -3.37
C LEU A 50 3.18 -29.93 -2.98
N MET A 51 2.42 -28.86 -3.07
CA MET A 51 2.77 -27.63 -2.45
C MET A 51 2.69 -27.85 -0.94
N PHE A 52 3.69 -27.42 -0.24
CA PHE A 52 3.75 -27.42 1.20
C PHE A 52 4.10 -26.03 1.70
N ASN A 53 3.40 -25.58 2.71
CA ASN A 53 3.70 -24.37 3.43
C ASN A 53 3.37 -24.56 4.90
N ASP A 54 4.39 -24.66 5.73
CA ASP A 54 4.31 -24.91 7.16
C ASP A 54 4.12 -23.63 7.98
N SER A 55 4.35 -22.47 7.38
CA SER A 55 4.27 -21.17 8.08
C SER A 55 3.16 -20.25 7.56
N TYR A 56 2.42 -20.65 6.50
CA TYR A 56 1.41 -19.78 5.91
C TYR A 56 0.14 -19.72 6.77
N THR A 57 -0.16 -18.52 7.23
CA THR A 57 -1.48 -18.15 7.76
C THR A 57 -2.15 -17.22 6.76
N PRO A 58 -3.36 -17.55 6.27
CA PRO A 58 -4.07 -16.64 5.36
C PRO A 58 -4.23 -15.26 6.00
N PRO A 59 -3.97 -14.17 5.28
CA PRO A 59 -4.17 -12.85 5.82
C PRO A 59 -5.66 -12.62 6.11
N ILE A 60 -5.94 -12.05 7.26
CA ILE A 60 -7.26 -11.54 7.62
C ILE A 60 -7.37 -10.14 7.02
N TYR A 61 -8.46 -9.87 6.31
CA TYR A 61 -8.71 -8.57 5.70
C TYR A 61 -9.80 -7.82 6.45
N ILE A 62 -9.51 -6.56 6.74
CA ILE A 62 -10.45 -5.63 7.37
C ILE A 62 -10.87 -4.59 6.33
N ASP A 63 -12.17 -4.34 6.21
CA ASP A 63 -12.70 -3.26 5.39
C ASP A 63 -12.34 -1.92 6.03
N SER A 64 -11.81 -1.02 5.23
CA SER A 64 -11.43 0.32 5.69
C SER A 64 -11.86 1.39 4.70
N HIS A 65 -12.12 2.58 5.20
CA HIS A 65 -12.65 3.69 4.42
C HIS A 65 -11.89 4.98 4.70
N VAL A 66 -11.59 5.70 3.63
CA VAL A 66 -10.95 7.03 3.68
C VAL A 66 -11.91 8.04 3.07
N THR A 67 -12.22 9.11 3.80
CA THR A 67 -12.92 10.27 3.26
C THR A 67 -11.90 11.35 2.94
N ALA A 68 -11.88 11.82 1.69
CA ALA A 68 -11.03 12.93 1.29
C ALA A 68 -11.87 14.07 0.73
N GLN A 69 -11.57 15.29 1.17
CA GLN A 69 -12.34 16.48 0.87
C GLN A 69 -11.46 17.55 0.23
N LEU A 70 -12.03 18.31 -0.67
CA LEU A 70 -11.40 19.48 -1.28
C LEU A 70 -12.17 20.73 -0.87
N GLN A 71 -11.51 21.61 -0.14
CA GLN A 71 -11.97 22.98 0.09
C GLN A 71 -11.17 23.90 -0.83
N ALA A 72 -11.73 24.24 -1.98
CA ALA A 72 -11.03 24.97 -3.04
C ALA A 72 -10.72 26.41 -2.66
N GLU A 73 -11.61 27.06 -1.90
CA GLU A 73 -11.48 28.44 -1.46
C GLU A 73 -11.72 28.57 0.05
N GLU A 74 -11.19 29.61 0.65
CA GLU A 74 -11.36 29.87 2.07
C GLU A 74 -12.84 30.15 2.37
N GLY A 75 -13.40 29.42 3.36
CA GLY A 75 -14.81 29.54 3.75
C GLY A 75 -15.81 28.80 2.86
N ALA A 76 -15.37 28.20 1.75
CA ALA A 76 -16.24 27.36 0.93
C ALA A 76 -16.53 26.01 1.62
N GLU A 77 -17.70 25.45 1.30
CA GLU A 77 -18.03 24.09 1.75
C GLU A 77 -17.10 23.06 1.07
N PRO A 78 -16.53 22.13 1.83
CA PRO A 78 -15.70 21.07 1.26
C PRO A 78 -16.54 20.15 0.37
N THR A 79 -15.95 19.75 -0.74
CA THR A 79 -16.48 18.74 -1.66
C THR A 79 -15.70 17.45 -1.56
N VAL A 80 -16.30 16.33 -1.96
CA VAL A 80 -15.61 15.03 -2.02
C VAL A 80 -15.29 14.71 -3.48
N PRO A 81 -14.04 14.89 -3.91
CA PRO A 81 -13.64 14.54 -5.27
C PRO A 81 -13.67 13.02 -5.48
N SER A 82 -14.21 12.59 -6.64
CA SER A 82 -14.23 11.17 -7.01
C SER A 82 -12.99 10.71 -7.79
N ASN A 83 -12.08 11.64 -8.11
CA ASN A 83 -10.92 11.43 -8.94
C ASN A 83 -9.59 11.31 -8.17
N LEU A 84 -9.67 11.21 -6.86
CA LEU A 84 -8.48 11.00 -6.03
C LEU A 84 -7.95 9.58 -6.23
N ARG A 85 -6.67 9.42 -5.97
CA ARG A 85 -6.04 8.10 -5.89
C ARG A 85 -5.67 7.83 -4.44
N VAL A 86 -6.17 6.73 -3.92
CA VAL A 86 -5.94 6.31 -2.54
C VAL A 86 -5.35 4.92 -2.53
N TYR A 87 -4.25 4.76 -1.83
CA TYR A 87 -3.54 3.50 -1.71
C TYR A 87 -2.77 3.43 -0.39
N ALA A 88 -2.32 2.26 0.01
CA ALA A 88 -1.60 2.10 1.26
C ALA A 88 -0.42 1.13 1.14
N TYR A 89 0.56 1.35 1.99
CA TYR A 89 1.70 0.46 2.21
C TYR A 89 1.63 -0.12 3.62
N ALA A 90 1.96 -1.39 3.74
CA ALA A 90 2.15 -2.06 5.03
C ALA A 90 3.51 -1.67 5.63
N VAL A 91 3.67 -0.41 5.97
CA VAL A 91 4.89 0.16 6.53
C VAL A 91 4.58 1.25 7.56
N ASP A 92 5.57 1.53 8.39
CA ASP A 92 5.53 2.60 9.37
C ASP A 92 6.05 3.92 8.77
N THR A 93 5.31 5.02 8.96
CA THR A 93 5.70 6.35 8.52
C THR A 93 6.87 6.94 9.31
N THR A 94 7.27 6.34 10.42
CA THR A 94 8.52 6.71 11.11
C THR A 94 9.74 6.29 10.30
N ALA A 95 9.64 5.19 9.55
CA ALA A 95 10.71 4.64 8.73
C ALA A 95 10.63 5.04 7.25
N TRP A 96 9.43 5.39 6.75
CA TRP A 96 9.18 5.70 5.34
C TRP A 96 8.56 7.09 5.17
N LYS A 97 8.79 7.69 4.00
CA LYS A 97 8.25 9.01 3.63
C LYS A 97 7.98 9.10 2.14
N ILE A 98 7.18 10.09 1.76
CA ILE A 98 7.03 10.58 0.40
C ILE A 98 7.74 11.93 0.33
N ASN A 99 8.55 12.16 -0.71
CA ASN A 99 9.33 13.40 -0.82
C ASN A 99 8.62 14.48 -1.65
N SER A 100 7.74 14.08 -2.58
CA SER A 100 7.11 14.99 -3.52
C SER A 100 5.76 14.47 -4.03
N TYR A 101 4.97 15.36 -4.65
CA TYR A 101 3.78 14.95 -5.37
C TYR A 101 4.11 13.96 -6.50
N ASN A 102 5.22 14.18 -7.21
CA ASN A 102 5.64 13.27 -8.28
C ASN A 102 5.93 11.88 -7.75
N ASP A 103 6.58 11.77 -6.60
CA ASP A 103 6.79 10.47 -5.95
C ASP A 103 5.46 9.82 -5.58
N ALA A 104 4.55 10.56 -4.96
CA ALA A 104 3.21 10.06 -4.64
C ALA A 104 2.44 9.62 -5.89
N ALA A 105 2.47 10.41 -6.97
CA ALA A 105 1.80 10.08 -8.22
C ALA A 105 2.37 8.83 -8.89
N GLN A 106 3.67 8.59 -8.76
CA GLN A 106 4.37 7.39 -9.22
C GLN A 106 4.37 6.25 -8.20
N ARG A 107 3.72 6.46 -7.05
CA ARG A 107 3.64 5.47 -5.96
C ARG A 107 5.00 5.11 -5.37
N ILE A 108 5.89 6.10 -5.28
CA ILE A 108 7.23 5.93 -4.73
C ILE A 108 7.24 6.36 -3.27
N ILE A 109 7.66 5.46 -2.40
CA ILE A 109 8.02 5.78 -1.03
C ILE A 109 9.51 5.52 -0.81
N THR A 110 10.13 6.31 0.02
CA THR A 110 11.58 6.29 0.28
C THR A 110 11.86 6.01 1.75
N SER A 111 12.81 5.14 2.01
CA SER A 111 13.27 4.91 3.39
C SER A 111 13.92 6.16 3.96
N LYS A 112 13.62 6.48 5.21
CA LYS A 112 14.24 7.62 5.91
C LYS A 112 15.68 7.33 6.33
N SER A 113 16.02 6.07 6.55
CA SER A 113 17.37 5.64 6.93
C SER A 113 18.29 5.44 5.73
N ASP A 114 17.73 5.08 4.56
CA ASP A 114 18.50 4.90 3.32
C ASP A 114 17.73 5.50 2.13
N PRO A 115 18.09 6.70 1.66
CA PRO A 115 17.40 7.34 0.54
C PRO A 115 17.50 6.59 -0.79
N LYS A 116 18.38 5.60 -0.92
CA LYS A 116 18.47 4.75 -2.11
C LYS A 116 17.44 3.63 -2.09
N GLN A 117 16.92 3.30 -0.92
CA GLN A 117 15.91 2.28 -0.76
C GLN A 117 14.51 2.87 -1.03
N THR A 118 13.87 2.40 -2.09
CA THR A 118 12.53 2.83 -2.49
C THR A 118 11.60 1.63 -2.68
N ARG A 119 10.31 1.87 -2.56
CA ARG A 119 9.25 0.93 -2.96
C ARG A 119 8.31 1.64 -3.92
N THR A 120 7.84 0.93 -4.94
CA THR A 120 6.99 1.47 -6.01
C THR A 120 5.64 0.77 -6.13
N SER A 121 5.42 -0.30 -5.39
CA SER A 121 4.18 -1.08 -5.42
C SER A 121 3.48 -0.97 -4.07
N PRO A 122 2.31 -0.33 -3.99
CA PRO A 122 1.49 -0.34 -2.80
C PRO A 122 0.97 -1.75 -2.51
N ASP A 123 0.72 -2.03 -1.23
CA ASP A 123 0.17 -3.30 -0.79
C ASP A 123 -1.36 -3.34 -0.94
N PHE A 124 -2.01 -2.17 -0.85
CA PHE A 124 -3.47 -2.04 -0.93
C PHE A 124 -3.84 -0.84 -1.79
N GLU A 125 -4.94 -0.99 -2.55
CA GLU A 125 -5.53 0.10 -3.34
C GLU A 125 -6.99 0.28 -2.96
N ALA A 126 -7.45 1.54 -2.95
CA ALA A 126 -8.83 1.88 -2.65
C ALA A 126 -9.61 2.26 -3.90
N TYR A 127 -10.91 2.01 -3.85
CA TYR A 127 -11.85 2.35 -4.91
C TYR A 127 -12.93 3.30 -4.38
N TYR A 128 -13.27 4.29 -5.17
CA TYR A 128 -14.30 5.24 -4.80
C TYR A 128 -15.70 4.63 -4.88
N SER A 129 -16.46 4.76 -3.81
CA SER A 129 -17.88 4.42 -3.76
C SER A 129 -18.73 5.69 -3.86
N LYS A 130 -19.54 5.80 -4.90
CA LYS A 130 -20.50 6.91 -5.06
C LYS A 130 -21.58 6.89 -4.01
N GLU A 131 -21.94 5.72 -3.51
CA GLU A 131 -22.98 5.53 -2.52
C GLU A 131 -22.57 6.08 -1.15
N SER A 132 -21.38 5.76 -0.71
CA SER A 132 -20.85 6.21 0.59
C SER A 132 -20.06 7.52 0.53
N GLY A 133 -19.64 7.96 -0.66
CA GLY A 133 -18.75 9.10 -0.81
C GLY A 133 -17.34 8.86 -0.23
N THR A 134 -16.92 7.60 -0.11
CA THR A 134 -15.65 7.22 0.49
C THR A 134 -14.80 6.35 -0.44
N TYR A 135 -13.53 6.24 -0.12
CA TYR A 135 -12.58 5.34 -0.77
C TYR A 135 -12.39 4.10 0.10
N GLY A 136 -12.94 2.98 -0.34
CA GLY A 136 -12.87 1.71 0.38
C GLY A 136 -11.69 0.86 -0.04
N MET A 137 -10.99 0.25 0.91
CA MET A 137 -9.95 -0.75 0.67
C MET A 137 -10.01 -1.88 1.71
N LYS A 138 -9.55 -3.06 1.32
CA LYS A 138 -9.36 -4.18 2.23
C LYS A 138 -7.89 -4.24 2.64
N VAL A 139 -7.63 -4.16 3.94
CA VAL A 139 -6.28 -4.16 4.50
C VAL A 139 -6.05 -5.38 5.38
N SER A 140 -4.82 -5.87 5.40
CA SER A 140 -4.41 -7.05 6.18
C SER A 140 -3.15 -6.81 7.01
N SER A 141 -2.76 -5.55 7.16
CA SER A 141 -1.61 -5.16 7.99
C SER A 141 -2.07 -4.29 9.16
N PRO A 142 -1.55 -4.51 10.37
CA PRO A 142 -1.91 -3.69 11.53
C PRO A 142 -1.39 -2.25 11.41
N THR A 143 -0.32 -2.04 10.69
CA THR A 143 0.33 -0.73 10.51
C THR A 143 0.34 -0.34 9.05
N LEU A 144 -0.18 0.83 8.74
CA LEU A 144 -0.38 1.29 7.38
C LEU A 144 0.10 2.73 7.20
N MET A 145 0.83 2.96 6.12
CA MET A 145 1.00 4.29 5.55
C MET A 145 -0.05 4.47 4.46
N VAL A 146 -1.13 5.17 4.78
CA VAL A 146 -2.20 5.48 3.82
C VAL A 146 -1.88 6.76 3.08
N VAL A 147 -2.00 6.74 1.77
CA VAL A 147 -1.65 7.84 0.87
C VAL A 147 -2.86 8.25 0.04
N VAL A 148 -3.08 9.55 -0.06
CA VAL A 148 -4.08 10.15 -0.94
C VAL A 148 -3.39 11.14 -1.86
N THR A 149 -3.71 11.11 -3.15
CA THR A 149 -3.26 12.09 -4.12
C THR A 149 -4.42 12.74 -4.86
N ASP A 150 -4.33 14.04 -5.05
CA ASP A 150 -5.23 14.81 -5.92
C ASP A 150 -4.46 15.19 -7.20
N PRO A 151 -4.68 14.48 -8.32
CA PRO A 151 -3.95 14.73 -9.55
C PRO A 151 -4.33 16.06 -10.22
N VAL A 152 -5.50 16.62 -9.93
CA VAL A 152 -5.94 17.91 -10.50
C VAL A 152 -5.18 19.06 -9.88
N ASN A 153 -5.11 19.10 -8.55
CA ASN A 153 -4.46 20.18 -7.81
C ASN A 153 -2.99 19.86 -7.49
N GLN A 154 -2.51 18.65 -7.83
CA GLN A 154 -1.17 18.16 -7.53
C GLN A 154 -0.84 18.20 -6.03
N LEU A 155 -1.81 17.76 -5.25
CA LEU A 155 -1.71 17.62 -3.81
C LEU A 155 -1.47 16.17 -3.42
N TYR A 156 -0.81 15.95 -2.31
CA TYR A 156 -0.72 14.64 -1.70
C TYR A 156 -0.76 14.73 -0.17
N ALA A 157 -1.23 13.65 0.42
CA ALA A 157 -1.24 13.50 1.87
C ALA A 157 -0.92 12.04 2.21
N TYR A 158 -0.29 11.83 3.35
CA TYR A 158 -0.11 10.49 3.89
C TYR A 158 -0.17 10.51 5.42
N SER A 159 -0.61 9.39 5.97
CA SER A 159 -0.71 9.24 7.43
C SER A 159 -0.35 7.83 7.86
N GLN A 160 0.08 7.74 9.11
CA GLN A 160 0.11 6.49 9.85
C GLN A 160 -1.31 6.13 10.27
N GLN A 161 -1.74 4.90 9.96
CA GLN A 161 -2.98 4.33 10.46
C GLN A 161 -2.69 2.98 11.11
N GLU A 162 -3.32 2.76 12.26
CA GLU A 162 -3.24 1.49 12.96
C GLU A 162 -4.58 0.77 12.88
N VAL A 163 -4.55 -0.52 12.62
CA VAL A 163 -5.74 -1.34 12.44
C VAL A 163 -5.59 -2.61 13.26
N GLU A 164 -6.55 -2.93 14.08
CA GLU A 164 -6.62 -4.22 14.72
C GLU A 164 -7.08 -5.28 13.72
N ILE A 165 -6.21 -6.24 13.44
CA ILE A 165 -6.46 -7.32 12.48
C ILE A 165 -7.01 -8.53 13.21
N VAL A 166 -8.34 -8.65 13.24
CA VAL A 166 -9.05 -9.79 13.85
C VAL A 166 -10.09 -10.34 12.89
N GLU A 167 -10.29 -11.66 12.91
CA GLU A 167 -11.32 -12.30 12.10
C GLU A 167 -12.72 -11.79 12.50
N GLY A 168 -13.50 -11.37 11.50
CA GLY A 168 -14.80 -10.74 11.73
C GLY A 168 -14.74 -9.32 12.29
N GLY A 169 -13.57 -8.67 12.20
CA GLY A 169 -13.36 -7.28 12.66
C GLY A 169 -14.28 -6.28 12.00
N GLN A 170 -14.54 -5.19 12.72
CA GLN A 170 -15.41 -4.12 12.22
C GLN A 170 -14.69 -3.27 11.17
N PRO A 171 -15.44 -2.68 10.21
CA PRO A 171 -14.88 -1.71 9.29
C PRO A 171 -14.22 -0.53 10.02
N VAL A 172 -13.07 -0.11 9.53
CA VAL A 172 -12.31 1.01 10.08
C VAL A 172 -12.50 2.25 9.23
N ASN A 173 -12.89 3.35 9.86
CA ASN A 173 -12.94 4.65 9.20
C ASN A 173 -11.67 5.43 9.54
N PHE A 174 -10.84 5.64 8.54
CA PHE A 174 -9.66 6.49 8.69
C PHE A 174 -10.05 7.97 8.79
N LEU A 175 -9.18 8.75 9.40
CA LEU A 175 -9.39 10.17 9.54
C LEU A 175 -9.57 10.84 8.16
N PRO A 176 -10.50 11.79 8.01
CA PRO A 176 -10.71 12.49 6.75
C PRO A 176 -9.50 13.36 6.38
N VAL A 177 -9.21 13.41 5.09
CA VAL A 177 -8.18 14.29 4.53
C VAL A 177 -8.87 15.50 3.93
N VAL A 178 -8.41 16.70 4.30
CA VAL A 178 -8.91 17.94 3.71
C VAL A 178 -7.78 18.64 2.96
N PHE A 179 -7.90 18.70 1.62
CA PHE A 179 -6.99 19.45 0.78
C PHE A 179 -7.43 20.92 0.71
N ARG A 180 -6.47 21.82 0.92
CA ARG A 180 -6.70 23.27 0.86
C ARG A 180 -5.61 23.92 -0.02
N PRO A 181 -5.83 24.02 -1.35
CA PRO A 181 -4.81 24.54 -2.28
C PRO A 181 -4.40 25.99 -2.01
N TRP A 182 -5.28 26.78 -1.40
CA TRP A 182 -5.05 28.19 -1.03
C TRP A 182 -4.28 28.37 0.26
N LYS A 183 -4.13 27.34 1.10
CA LYS A 183 -3.28 27.33 2.29
C LYS A 183 -1.99 26.57 2.00
N GLN A 184 -0.90 27.29 2.02
CA GLN A 184 0.47 26.76 1.90
C GLN A 184 0.94 26.19 3.25
N GLU A 185 0.19 25.30 3.86
CA GLU A 185 0.51 24.77 5.16
C GLU A 185 0.56 23.25 5.14
N TYR A 186 1.52 22.74 5.89
CA TYR A 186 1.52 21.36 6.28
C TYR A 186 0.45 21.18 7.34
N LEU A 187 -0.60 20.44 7.02
CA LEU A 187 -1.55 20.01 8.03
C LEU A 187 -0.99 18.76 8.70
N TYR A 188 -0.32 18.98 9.81
CA TYR A 188 0.22 17.91 10.63
C TYR A 188 -0.71 17.69 11.83
N VAL A 189 -1.20 16.47 11.99
CA VAL A 189 -1.96 16.04 13.17
C VAL A 189 -1.07 15.04 13.90
N GLU A 190 -0.64 15.37 15.12
CA GLU A 190 0.43 14.66 15.85
C GLU A 190 0.10 13.19 16.17
N GLU A 191 -1.14 12.82 16.34
CA GLU A 191 -1.52 11.47 16.75
C GLU A 191 -1.99 10.60 15.57
N GLY A 192 -1.07 10.27 14.66
CA GLY A 192 -1.38 9.40 13.51
C GLY A 192 -2.29 10.04 12.46
N GLY A 193 -2.44 11.35 12.50
CA GLY A 193 -3.25 12.11 11.55
C GLY A 193 -2.57 12.33 10.21
N TRP A 194 -3.33 12.96 9.30
CA TRP A 194 -2.88 13.20 7.94
C TRP A 194 -1.92 14.38 7.88
N ARG A 195 -0.81 14.17 7.17
CA ARG A 195 0.10 15.23 6.80
C ARG A 195 -0.13 15.59 5.34
N VAL A 196 -0.67 16.76 5.10
CA VAL A 196 -0.83 17.29 3.74
C VAL A 196 0.45 17.98 3.33
N VAL A 197 0.96 17.64 2.15
CA VAL A 197 2.15 18.23 1.54
C VAL A 197 1.82 18.64 0.11
N ASN A 198 2.21 19.85 -0.27
CA ASN A 198 2.02 20.38 -1.61
C ASN A 198 3.31 21.03 -2.10
N ASP A 199 4.00 20.38 -3.00
CA ASP A 199 5.29 20.81 -3.51
C ASP A 199 5.23 22.13 -4.27
N LYS A 200 4.10 22.42 -4.93
CA LYS A 200 3.92 23.65 -5.71
C LYS A 200 3.46 24.84 -4.89
N LEU A 201 2.79 24.58 -3.79
CA LEU A 201 2.24 25.58 -2.91
C LEU A 201 3.01 25.70 -1.59
N ALA A 202 4.18 25.11 -1.50
CA ALA A 202 5.05 25.31 -0.35
C ALA A 202 5.27 26.82 -0.12
N PRO A 203 5.18 27.32 1.11
CA PRO A 203 5.44 28.72 1.39
C PRO A 203 6.82 29.09 0.86
N LYS A 204 6.91 30.18 0.09
CA LYS A 204 8.20 30.78 -0.17
C LYS A 204 8.77 31.16 1.19
N GLU A 205 9.94 30.65 1.53
CA GLU A 205 10.64 31.15 2.72
C GLU A 205 10.64 32.69 2.65
N PRO A 206 10.27 33.38 3.75
CA PRO A 206 10.33 34.81 3.75
C PRO A 206 11.77 35.22 3.40
N GLU A 207 11.91 35.99 2.34
CA GLU A 207 13.23 36.53 1.97
C GLU A 207 13.89 37.06 3.22
N LYS A 208 15.00 36.44 3.64
CA LYS A 208 15.78 36.94 4.76
C LYS A 208 16.10 38.38 4.44
N ALA A 209 15.48 39.30 5.19
CA ALA A 209 15.73 40.70 5.02
C ALA A 209 17.23 40.88 5.05
N SER A 210 17.81 41.24 3.92
CA SER A 210 19.21 41.55 3.79
C SER A 210 19.49 42.71 4.76
N LYS A 211 20.12 42.39 5.87
CA LYS A 211 20.63 43.44 6.77
C LYS A 211 21.66 44.23 5.98
N ARG A 212 21.26 45.42 5.57
CA ARG A 212 22.18 46.44 5.13
C ARG A 212 22.84 47.08 6.36
#